data_6748756c051e8520a1e0ad80fa9f3ff5
#
_entry.id   6748756c051e8520a1e0ad80fa9f3ff5
#
_cell.length_a   1.000
_cell.length_b   1.000
_cell.length_c   1.000
_cell.angle_alpha   90.00
_cell.angle_beta   90.00
_cell.angle_gamma   90.00
#
_symmetry.space_group_name_H-M   'P 1'
#
loop_
_entity.id
_entity.type
_entity.pdbx_description
1 polymer ?
#
loop_
_entity_poly.entity_id
_entity_poly.type
_entity_poly.pdbx_seq_one_letter_code
_entity_poly.pdbx_strand_id
1 'polypeptide(L)'
;MCIDYDASKAALNSLTHDLAMQYAPEIHVNAIAPGFIGTESELDGYDAEFLKEETDKILVKRYGKPEEVAHLVKFLISDQADYINNTIIRIDGGQAGSI
;
A
#
# COMPACT_ATOMS: atom_id res chain seq x y z
N MET A 1 -15.30 10.06 -8.04
CA MET A 1 -15.16 8.60 -8.22
C MET A 1 -14.33 8.34 -9.47
N CYS A 2 -13.32 7.49 -9.35
CA CYS A 2 -12.44 7.11 -10.45
C CYS A 2 -12.74 5.67 -10.88
N ILE A 3 -13.66 5.50 -11.82
CA ILE A 3 -14.08 4.15 -12.24
C ILE A 3 -12.91 3.38 -12.83
N ASP A 4 -12.10 4.02 -13.69
CA ASP A 4 -10.95 3.37 -14.30
C ASP A 4 -9.89 2.97 -13.27
N TYR A 5 -9.66 3.82 -12.28
CA TYR A 5 -8.72 3.53 -11.20
C TYR A 5 -9.22 2.36 -10.35
N ASP A 6 -10.50 2.38 -9.98
CA ASP A 6 -11.10 1.32 -9.16
C ASP A 6 -11.08 -0.01 -9.90
N ALA A 7 -11.38 0.01 -11.20
CA ALA A 7 -11.32 -1.19 -12.03
C ALA A 7 -9.89 -1.74 -12.13
N SER A 8 -8.91 -0.86 -12.31
CA SER A 8 -7.49 -1.25 -12.35
C SER A 8 -7.03 -1.88 -11.05
N LYS A 9 -7.45 -1.32 -9.91
CA LYS A 9 -7.10 -1.87 -8.61
C LYS A 9 -7.75 -3.23 -8.37
N ALA A 10 -9.02 -3.39 -8.75
CA ALA A 10 -9.71 -4.67 -8.64
C ALA A 10 -9.05 -5.73 -9.51
N ALA A 11 -8.65 -5.36 -10.73
CA ALA A 11 -7.93 -6.27 -11.63
C ALA A 11 -6.58 -6.68 -11.07
N LEU A 12 -5.83 -5.75 -10.47
CA LEU A 12 -4.54 -6.05 -9.85
C LEU A 12 -4.70 -7.02 -8.68
N ASN A 13 -5.71 -6.82 -7.85
CA ASN A 13 -5.99 -7.71 -6.72
C ASN A 13 -6.36 -9.11 -7.20
N SER A 14 -7.19 -9.22 -8.24
CA SER A 14 -7.56 -10.50 -8.84
C SER A 14 -6.35 -11.20 -9.44
N LEU A 15 -5.49 -10.45 -10.14
CA LEU A 15 -4.26 -10.98 -10.72
C LEU A 15 -3.32 -11.50 -9.63
N THR A 16 -3.19 -10.79 -8.52
CA THR A 16 -2.38 -11.23 -7.37
C THR A 16 -2.86 -12.60 -6.90
N HIS A 17 -4.16 -12.76 -6.71
CA HIS A 17 -4.75 -14.02 -6.29
C HIS A 17 -4.47 -15.14 -7.30
N ASP A 18 -4.70 -14.87 -8.58
CA ASP A 18 -4.50 -15.87 -9.63
C ASP A 18 -3.05 -16.32 -9.74
N LEU A 19 -2.10 -15.36 -9.66
CA LEU A 19 -0.68 -15.67 -9.71
C LEU A 19 -0.23 -16.45 -8.46
N ALA A 20 -0.75 -16.10 -7.30
CA ALA A 20 -0.45 -16.83 -6.07
C ALA A 20 -0.89 -18.29 -6.18
N MET A 21 -2.08 -18.50 -6.72
CA MET A 21 -2.61 -19.86 -6.94
C MET A 21 -1.77 -20.63 -7.95
N GLN A 22 -1.37 -19.96 -9.04
CA GLN A 22 -0.64 -20.61 -10.14
C GLN A 22 0.76 -21.04 -9.75
N TYR A 23 1.45 -20.23 -8.94
CA TYR A 23 2.86 -20.43 -8.63
C TYR A 23 3.11 -21.05 -7.25
N ALA A 24 2.05 -21.37 -6.51
CA ALA A 24 2.22 -22.07 -5.23
C ALA A 24 2.69 -23.51 -5.44
N PRO A 25 3.47 -24.06 -4.52
CA PRO A 25 4.00 -23.44 -3.31
C PRO A 25 5.36 -22.75 -3.50
N GLU A 26 5.91 -22.76 -4.71
CA GLU A 26 7.29 -22.34 -4.96
C GLU A 26 7.48 -20.84 -4.87
N ILE A 27 6.48 -20.07 -5.25
CA ILE A 27 6.56 -18.61 -5.29
C ILE A 27 5.39 -18.03 -4.51
N HIS A 28 5.69 -17.07 -3.63
CA HIS A 28 4.68 -16.30 -2.93
C HIS A 28 4.38 -15.01 -3.69
N VAL A 29 3.11 -14.69 -3.84
CA VAL A 29 2.67 -13.49 -4.55
C VAL A 29 1.75 -12.70 -3.63
N ASN A 30 2.15 -11.49 -3.30
CA ASN A 30 1.41 -10.59 -2.44
C ASN A 30 1.30 -9.22 -3.10
N ALA A 31 0.31 -8.46 -2.70
CA ALA A 31 0.16 -7.07 -3.14
C ALA A 31 0.28 -6.11 -1.97
N ILE A 32 0.76 -4.92 -2.24
CA ILE A 32 0.83 -3.85 -1.26
C ILE A 32 -0.10 -2.74 -1.72
N ALA A 33 -0.93 -2.25 -0.81
CA ALA A 33 -1.84 -1.15 -1.07
C ALA A 33 -1.43 0.04 -0.21
N PRO A 34 -0.55 0.92 -0.72
CA PRO A 34 -0.12 2.08 0.04
C PRO A 34 -1.19 3.17 0.06
N GLY A 35 -1.22 3.93 1.16
CA GLY A 35 -2.02 5.13 1.25
C GLY A 35 -1.25 6.34 0.74
N PHE A 36 -1.39 7.47 1.44
CA PHE A 36 -0.66 8.70 1.08
C PHE A 36 0.80 8.58 1.50
N ILE A 37 1.67 8.46 0.51
CA ILE A 37 3.11 8.34 0.69
C ILE A 37 3.76 9.56 0.04
N GLY A 38 4.67 10.22 0.74
CA GLY A 38 5.35 11.38 0.18
C GLY A 38 6.73 11.57 0.76
N THR A 39 7.63 12.11 -0.06
CA THR A 39 8.95 12.53 0.40
C THR A 39 8.85 13.87 1.10
N GLU A 40 9.86 14.20 1.92
CA GLU A 40 9.92 15.51 2.58
C GLU A 40 9.87 16.66 1.57
N SER A 41 10.57 16.52 0.45
CA SER A 41 10.59 17.58 -0.56
C SER A 41 9.25 17.74 -1.27
N GLU A 42 8.51 16.65 -1.48
CA GLU A 42 7.15 16.74 -2.00
C GLU A 42 6.21 17.45 -1.02
N LEU A 43 6.30 17.08 0.25
CA LEU A 43 5.43 17.63 1.28
C LEU A 43 5.73 19.11 1.55
N ASP A 44 6.98 19.52 1.43
CA ASP A 44 7.38 20.93 1.59
C ASP A 44 6.78 21.83 0.51
N GLY A 45 6.42 21.26 -0.63
CA GLY A 45 5.77 21.99 -1.72
C GLY A 45 4.28 22.22 -1.51
N TYR A 46 3.67 21.62 -0.50
CA TYR A 46 2.24 21.74 -0.24
C TYR A 46 1.94 22.78 0.82
N ASP A 47 0.77 23.42 0.67
CA ASP A 47 0.22 24.33 1.66
C ASP A 47 -0.05 23.57 2.98
N ALA A 48 0.28 24.18 4.11
CA ALA A 48 0.09 23.60 5.43
C ALA A 48 -1.37 23.26 5.71
N GLU A 49 -2.30 24.07 5.24
CA GLU A 49 -3.73 23.82 5.40
C GLU A 49 -4.17 22.58 4.61
N PHE A 50 -3.67 22.42 3.39
CA PHE A 50 -3.93 21.24 2.57
C PHE A 50 -3.38 19.99 3.24
N LEU A 51 -2.16 20.04 3.75
CA LEU A 51 -1.55 18.90 4.44
C LEU A 51 -2.36 18.50 5.67
N LYS A 52 -2.84 19.49 6.42
CA LYS A 52 -3.65 19.23 7.60
C LYS A 52 -4.95 18.53 7.23
N GLU A 53 -5.64 18.99 6.19
CA GLU A 53 -6.88 18.35 5.72
C GLU A 53 -6.63 16.89 5.32
N GLU A 54 -5.55 16.64 4.58
CA GLU A 54 -5.22 15.29 4.12
C GLU A 54 -4.82 14.38 5.28
N THR A 55 -3.99 14.87 6.21
CA THR A 55 -3.53 14.06 7.33
C THR A 55 -4.60 13.84 8.39
N ASP A 56 -5.59 14.71 8.48
CA ASP A 56 -6.73 14.51 9.39
C ASP A 56 -7.52 13.24 9.03
N LYS A 57 -7.46 12.81 7.77
CA LYS A 57 -8.13 11.59 7.29
C LYS A 57 -7.35 10.32 7.61
N ILE A 58 -6.16 10.45 8.17
CA ILE A 58 -5.26 9.33 8.47
C ILE A 58 -5.17 9.18 9.98
N LEU A 59 -5.34 7.95 10.48
CA LEU A 59 -5.33 7.73 11.94
C LEU A 59 -4.00 8.12 12.58
N VAL A 60 -2.87 7.87 11.91
CA VAL A 60 -1.56 8.24 12.46
C VAL A 60 -1.19 9.71 12.19
N LYS A 61 -2.07 10.45 11.52
CA LYS A 61 -1.98 11.90 11.34
C LYS A 61 -0.72 12.37 10.61
N ARG A 62 -0.22 11.57 9.69
CA ARG A 62 0.91 11.94 8.84
C ARG A 62 0.91 11.12 7.56
N TYR A 63 1.60 11.60 6.54
CA TYR A 63 1.89 10.81 5.35
C TYR A 63 2.89 9.72 5.70
N GLY A 64 2.80 8.60 5.00
CA GLY A 64 3.82 7.57 5.06
C GLY A 64 5.07 8.01 4.31
N LYS A 65 6.19 7.38 4.64
CA LYS A 65 7.47 7.64 3.99
C LYS A 65 7.77 6.52 2.99
N PRO A 66 8.43 6.83 1.87
CA PRO A 66 8.83 5.77 0.93
C PRO A 66 9.62 4.64 1.60
N GLU A 67 10.46 4.97 2.60
CA GLU A 67 11.25 3.99 3.35
C GLU A 67 10.35 3.00 4.08
N GLU A 68 9.18 3.42 4.53
CA GLU A 68 8.26 2.53 5.24
C GLU A 68 7.70 1.47 4.30
N VAL A 69 7.42 1.83 3.05
CA VAL A 69 7.00 0.85 2.04
C VAL A 69 8.17 -0.08 1.71
N ALA A 70 9.37 0.46 1.57
CA ALA A 70 10.56 -0.34 1.29
C ALA A 70 10.85 -1.36 2.39
N HIS A 71 10.66 -0.98 3.66
CA HIS A 71 10.83 -1.90 4.78
C HIS A 71 9.82 -3.06 4.73
N LEU A 72 8.58 -2.79 4.32
CA LEU A 72 7.58 -3.84 4.14
C LEU A 72 7.98 -4.79 3.02
N VAL A 73 8.42 -4.26 1.89
CA VAL A 73 8.89 -5.10 0.77
C VAL A 73 10.05 -5.98 1.22
N LYS A 74 11.01 -5.41 1.93
CA LYS A 74 12.17 -6.14 2.44
C LYS A 74 11.76 -7.30 3.34
N PHE A 75 10.77 -7.08 4.21
CA PHE A 75 10.24 -8.13 5.06
C PHE A 75 9.57 -9.22 4.22
N LEU A 76 8.73 -8.84 3.27
CA LEU A 76 7.94 -9.79 2.47
C LEU A 76 8.79 -10.70 1.60
N ILE A 77 9.97 -10.25 1.17
CA ILE A 77 10.89 -11.08 0.37
C ILE A 77 11.87 -11.88 1.24
N SER A 78 11.77 -11.78 2.55
CA SER A 78 12.64 -12.50 3.48
C SER A 78 12.02 -13.83 3.89
N ASP A 79 12.86 -14.73 4.43
CA ASP A 79 12.39 -16.01 4.96
C ASP A 79 11.41 -15.84 6.11
N GLN A 80 11.46 -14.72 6.80
CA GLN A 80 10.54 -14.43 7.91
C GLN A 80 9.10 -14.31 7.46
N ALA A 81 8.85 -14.06 6.18
CA ALA A 81 7.52 -13.93 5.62
C ALA A 81 7.05 -15.21 4.89
N ASP A 82 7.66 -16.35 5.17
CA ASP A 82 7.39 -17.59 4.44
C ASP A 82 5.95 -18.09 4.53
N TYR A 83 5.22 -17.68 5.56
CA TYR A 83 3.82 -18.08 5.69
C TYR A 83 2.84 -17.03 5.19
N ILE A 84 3.34 -15.95 4.56
CA ILE A 84 2.52 -14.88 3.98
C ILE A 84 2.48 -15.09 2.47
N ASN A 85 1.27 -15.31 1.95
CA ASN A 85 1.06 -15.56 0.53
C ASN A 85 -0.38 -15.20 0.17
N ASN A 86 -0.58 -14.74 -1.04
CA ASN A 86 -1.93 -14.44 -1.56
C ASN A 86 -2.69 -13.44 -0.69
N THR A 87 -2.01 -12.37 -0.28
CA THR A 87 -2.65 -11.34 0.55
C THR A 87 -2.41 -9.95 -0.03
N ILE A 88 -3.29 -9.04 0.33
CA ILE A 88 -3.17 -7.63 0.01
C ILE A 88 -2.92 -6.91 1.33
N ILE A 89 -1.76 -6.29 1.47
CA ILE A 89 -1.36 -5.65 2.71
C ILE A 89 -1.49 -4.14 2.55
N ARG A 90 -2.36 -3.56 3.35
CA ARG A 90 -2.52 -2.10 3.39
C ARG A 90 -1.41 -1.49 4.25
N ILE A 91 -0.82 -0.43 3.74
CA ILE A 91 0.16 0.37 4.48
C ILE A 91 -0.22 1.84 4.29
N ASP A 92 -1.16 2.30 5.09
CA ASP A 92 -1.83 3.58 4.87
C ASP A 92 -2.06 4.38 6.16
N GLY A 93 -1.46 3.96 7.26
CA GLY A 93 -1.61 4.66 8.54
C GLY A 93 -3.04 4.68 9.06
N GLY A 94 -3.92 3.86 8.52
CA GLY A 94 -5.33 3.85 8.89
C GLY A 94 -6.13 4.93 8.18
N GLN A 95 -5.86 5.13 6.89
CA GLN A 95 -6.58 6.15 6.11
C GLN A 95 -8.05 5.79 5.96
N ALA A 96 -8.93 6.76 6.24
CA ALA A 96 -10.36 6.56 6.10
C ALA A 96 -10.74 6.32 4.64
N GLY A 97 -11.57 5.31 4.41
CA GLY A 97 -12.06 4.99 3.07
C GLY A 97 -11.09 4.22 2.19
N SER A 98 -9.97 3.76 2.74
CA SER A 98 -8.96 3.03 1.96
C SER A 98 -9.20 1.52 1.89
N ILE A 99 -10.32 1.07 2.35
CA ILE A 99 -10.66 -0.35 2.35
C ILE A 99 -11.04 -0.82 0.95
#